data_2dbb20d8b4b3fbd21decb84cba17d265
#
_entry.id   2dbb20d8b4b3fbd21decb84cba17d265
#
_cell.length_a   1.000
_cell.length_b   1.000
_cell.length_c   1.000
_cell.angle_alpha   90.00
_cell.angle_beta   90.00
_cell.angle_gamma   90.00
#
_symmetry.space_group_name_H-M   'P 1'
#
loop_
_entity.id
_entity.type
_entity.pdbx_description
1 polymer ?
#
loop_
_entity_poly.entity_id
_entity_poly.type
_entity_poly.pdbx_seq_one_letter_code
_entity_poly.pdbx_strand_id
1 'polypeptide(L)'
;MNKNSKFQQPFEIVTQRFLSKIKYGELTVKFPSGSIKTFKGNDNSYKADLTINNYKFVSKILKRKSIGFAESYMDGDFSSSNLTNLLLLAFRNENYFLENLKSNIFFNIYSKFKHFLKENTKVQSKKNIEYHYDLGNKFYTQWLDRSMTYSSAYFEKENENLFDAQLNKYQKIAESLNLNESSKVLEIGCGWGGFSTYAAKNFKSKIDAITISKAQFEYASKKIQKEGLGEKVSIKLKDYREIDLQYSNIASIEMFEAVGKKYWEKYFDVIKNSLVN
;
A
#
# COMPACT_ATOMS: atom_id res chain seq x y z
N MET A 1 20.64 30.19 -29.17
CA MET A 1 19.31 30.44 -28.56
C MET A 1 18.42 29.26 -28.81
N ASN A 2 18.07 28.55 -27.74
CA ASN A 2 17.46 27.20 -27.76
C ASN A 2 15.98 27.28 -28.18
N LYS A 3 15.58 26.64 -29.28
CA LYS A 3 14.20 26.60 -29.79
C LYS A 3 13.17 26.05 -28.78
N ASN A 4 13.62 25.39 -27.71
CA ASN A 4 12.77 24.83 -26.65
C ASN A 4 12.19 25.89 -25.67
N SER A 5 12.72 27.12 -25.61
CA SER A 5 12.31 28.11 -24.60
C SER A 5 10.91 28.70 -24.85
N LYS A 6 10.50 28.84 -26.12
CA LYS A 6 9.17 29.42 -26.46
C LYS A 6 7.98 28.53 -26.12
N PHE A 7 8.14 27.20 -26.15
CA PHE A 7 7.07 26.25 -25.78
C PHE A 7 6.94 26.04 -24.28
N GLN A 8 7.96 26.41 -23.49
CA GLN A 8 7.98 26.19 -22.03
C GLN A 8 7.28 27.31 -21.25
N GLN A 9 7.21 28.53 -21.78
CA GLN A 9 6.58 29.68 -21.13
C GLN A 9 5.09 29.48 -20.74
N PRO A 10 4.23 28.87 -21.60
CA PRO A 10 2.83 28.66 -21.24
C PRO A 10 2.66 27.73 -20.02
N PHE A 11 3.46 26.65 -19.95
CA PHE A 11 3.42 25.70 -18.83
C PHE A 11 3.92 26.35 -17.53
N GLU A 12 4.93 27.20 -17.60
CA GLU A 12 5.42 27.94 -16.45
C GLU A 12 4.37 28.88 -15.90
N ILE A 13 3.68 29.65 -16.77
CA ILE A 13 2.59 30.54 -16.38
C ILE A 13 1.43 29.78 -15.72
N VAL A 14 1.03 28.62 -16.30
CA VAL A 14 -0.03 27.78 -15.72
C VAL A 14 0.39 27.25 -14.35
N THR A 15 1.64 26.79 -14.22
CA THR A 15 2.19 26.28 -12.95
C THR A 15 2.23 27.40 -11.90
N GLN A 16 2.70 28.60 -12.26
CA GLN A 16 2.71 29.73 -11.35
C GLN A 16 1.31 30.14 -10.91
N ARG A 17 0.33 30.15 -11.82
CA ARG A 17 -1.09 30.42 -11.47
C ARG A 17 -1.68 29.38 -10.55
N PHE A 18 -1.31 28.10 -10.72
CA PHE A 18 -1.76 27.02 -9.84
C PHE A 18 -1.14 27.17 -8.45
N LEU A 19 0.17 27.35 -8.39
CA LEU A 19 0.91 27.47 -7.14
C LEU A 19 0.63 28.79 -6.39
N SER A 20 0.22 29.85 -7.08
CA SER A 20 -0.19 31.11 -6.42
C SER A 20 -1.45 30.96 -5.57
N LYS A 21 -2.16 29.84 -5.67
CA LYS A 21 -3.33 29.51 -4.86
C LYS A 21 -3.00 28.76 -3.57
N ILE A 22 -1.73 28.64 -3.22
CA ILE A 22 -1.31 28.03 -1.95
C ILE A 22 -1.93 28.82 -0.79
N LYS A 23 -2.57 28.09 0.13
CA LYS A 23 -3.28 28.70 1.27
C LYS A 23 -2.46 28.65 2.55
N TYR A 24 -1.63 27.65 2.69
CA TYR A 24 -0.83 27.40 3.90
C TYR A 24 0.62 27.20 3.55
N GLY A 25 1.54 27.70 4.40
CA GLY A 25 2.98 27.53 4.29
C GLY A 25 3.65 28.34 3.17
N GLU A 26 4.89 27.96 2.86
CA GLU A 26 5.72 28.65 1.87
C GLU A 26 6.39 27.63 0.95
N LEU A 27 6.30 27.87 -0.38
CA LEU A 27 6.93 27.03 -1.41
C LEU A 27 7.84 27.86 -2.30
N THR A 28 9.13 27.57 -2.30
CA THR A 28 10.08 28.16 -3.25
C THR A 28 10.29 27.23 -4.44
N VAL A 29 10.00 27.70 -5.63
CA VAL A 29 10.06 26.92 -6.87
C VAL A 29 11.15 27.44 -7.79
N LYS A 30 12.04 26.54 -8.23
CA LYS A 30 12.97 26.76 -9.32
C LYS A 30 12.41 26.11 -10.58
N PHE A 31 12.22 26.91 -11.61
CA PHE A 31 11.67 26.49 -12.90
C PHE A 31 12.77 26.07 -13.89
N PRO A 32 12.45 25.26 -14.92
CA PRO A 32 13.39 24.89 -15.98
C PRO A 32 13.97 26.09 -16.75
N SER A 33 13.28 27.24 -16.74
CA SER A 33 13.77 28.50 -17.28
C SER A 33 14.93 29.10 -16.49
N GLY A 34 15.20 28.56 -15.27
CA GLY A 34 16.14 29.13 -14.30
C GLY A 34 15.50 30.17 -13.36
N SER A 35 14.25 30.58 -13.61
CA SER A 35 13.54 31.50 -12.71
C SER A 35 13.25 30.85 -11.37
N ILE A 36 13.33 31.64 -10.29
CA ILE A 36 12.99 31.20 -8.93
C ILE A 36 11.83 32.09 -8.44
N LYS A 37 10.81 31.45 -7.89
CA LYS A 37 9.66 32.15 -7.34
C LYS A 37 9.20 31.53 -6.04
N THR A 38 8.87 32.37 -5.05
CA THR A 38 8.32 31.94 -3.77
C THR A 38 6.83 32.25 -3.71
N PHE A 39 6.05 31.22 -3.34
CA PHE A 39 4.61 31.30 -3.12
C PHE A 39 4.36 31.20 -1.63
N LYS A 40 3.57 32.12 -1.06
CA LYS A 40 3.28 32.19 0.37
C LYS A 40 1.79 32.06 0.61
N GLY A 41 1.44 31.18 1.56
CA GLY A 41 0.10 31.07 2.11
C GLY A 41 -0.11 32.00 3.30
N ASN A 42 -1.19 31.77 4.04
CA ASN A 42 -1.63 32.60 5.15
C ASN A 42 -0.92 32.25 6.48
N ASP A 43 -0.12 31.21 6.52
CA ASP A 43 0.63 30.79 7.71
C ASP A 43 2.07 30.36 7.34
N ASN A 44 2.88 30.14 8.39
CA ASN A 44 4.26 29.68 8.27
C ASN A 44 4.44 28.21 8.68
N SER A 45 3.41 27.36 8.52
CA SER A 45 3.39 26.01 9.04
C SER A 45 4.48 25.11 8.44
N TYR A 46 4.68 25.15 7.11
CA TYR A 46 5.70 24.37 6.42
C TYR A 46 6.41 25.24 5.39
N LYS A 47 7.74 25.05 5.30
CA LYS A 47 8.55 25.64 4.23
C LYS A 47 9.15 24.51 3.42
N ALA A 48 8.99 24.58 2.09
CA ALA A 48 9.50 23.58 1.17
C ALA A 48 10.08 24.25 -0.09
N ASP A 49 10.94 23.48 -0.77
CA ASP A 49 11.44 23.83 -2.09
C ASP A 49 11.00 22.78 -3.13
N LEU A 50 10.93 23.21 -4.38
CA LEU A 50 10.60 22.39 -5.52
C LEU A 50 11.46 22.83 -6.71
N THR A 51 12.34 21.99 -7.20
CA THR A 51 13.06 22.21 -8.46
C THR A 51 12.38 21.40 -9.56
N ILE A 52 11.74 22.07 -10.51
CA ILE A 52 11.11 21.45 -11.67
C ILE A 52 12.18 21.28 -12.76
N ASN A 53 12.48 20.02 -13.09
CA ASN A 53 13.47 19.66 -14.11
C ASN A 53 12.88 19.67 -15.52
N ASN A 54 11.58 19.30 -15.64
CA ASN A 54 10.84 19.40 -16.90
C ASN A 54 9.33 19.50 -16.68
N TYR A 55 8.59 19.99 -17.69
CA TYR A 55 7.15 20.22 -17.58
C TYR A 55 6.27 18.97 -17.77
N LYS A 56 6.82 17.76 -17.94
CA LYS A 56 6.05 16.51 -17.84
C LYS A 56 5.38 16.38 -16.48
N PHE A 57 6.05 16.89 -15.44
CA PHE A 57 5.50 17.09 -14.10
C PHE A 57 4.07 17.64 -14.11
N VAL A 58 3.85 18.78 -14.78
CA VAL A 58 2.53 19.43 -14.83
C VAL A 58 1.51 18.53 -15.52
N SER A 59 1.88 17.94 -16.65
CA SER A 59 0.96 17.08 -17.42
C SER A 59 0.59 15.80 -16.66
N LYS A 60 1.52 15.21 -15.89
CA LYS A 60 1.27 14.04 -15.05
C LYS A 60 0.32 14.37 -13.89
N ILE A 61 0.54 15.48 -13.20
CA ILE A 61 -0.35 15.93 -12.11
C ILE A 61 -1.75 16.22 -12.65
N LEU A 62 -1.89 16.94 -13.76
CA LEU A 62 -3.19 17.25 -14.34
C LEU A 62 -3.95 15.99 -14.74
N LYS A 63 -3.26 14.95 -15.24
CA LYS A 63 -3.87 13.68 -15.66
C LYS A 63 -4.14 12.71 -14.51
N ARG A 64 -3.26 12.63 -13.53
CA ARG A 64 -3.24 11.56 -12.51
C ARG A 64 -3.17 12.04 -11.07
N LYS A 65 -3.27 13.36 -10.84
CA LYS A 65 -3.29 13.99 -9.51
C LYS A 65 -2.09 13.54 -8.63
N SER A 66 -2.35 13.08 -7.40
CA SER A 66 -1.33 12.59 -6.45
C SER A 66 -0.46 11.45 -7.01
N ILE A 67 -1.05 10.54 -7.79
CA ILE A 67 -0.28 9.48 -8.48
C ILE A 67 0.69 10.11 -9.49
N GLY A 68 0.24 11.09 -10.27
CA GLY A 68 1.10 11.80 -11.22
C GLY A 68 2.22 12.59 -10.55
N PHE A 69 1.99 13.09 -9.34
CA PHE A 69 3.01 13.73 -8.52
C PHE A 69 4.08 12.72 -8.10
N ALA A 70 3.68 11.55 -7.57
CA ALA A 70 4.61 10.49 -7.17
C ALA A 70 5.42 9.96 -8.36
N GLU A 71 4.77 9.68 -9.51
CA GLU A 71 5.44 9.25 -10.73
C GLU A 71 6.45 10.29 -11.23
N SER A 72 6.12 11.58 -11.12
CA SER A 72 7.03 12.65 -11.53
C SER A 72 8.28 12.71 -10.66
N TYR A 73 8.16 12.42 -9.37
CA TYR A 73 9.31 12.31 -8.48
C TYR A 73 10.20 11.12 -8.85
N MET A 74 9.60 9.93 -9.03
CA MET A 74 10.32 8.72 -9.41
C MET A 74 11.03 8.84 -10.77
N ASP A 75 10.43 9.55 -11.71
CA ASP A 75 10.99 9.79 -13.04
C ASP A 75 12.01 10.94 -13.08
N GLY A 76 12.23 11.62 -11.94
CA GLY A 76 13.15 12.77 -11.86
C GLY A 76 12.64 14.03 -12.56
N ASP A 77 11.34 14.14 -12.82
CA ASP A 77 10.74 15.36 -13.42
C ASP A 77 10.84 16.57 -12.46
N PHE A 78 10.97 16.31 -11.16
CA PHE A 78 11.28 17.29 -10.14
C PHE A 78 12.13 16.73 -9.01
N SER A 79 12.71 17.61 -8.20
CA SER A 79 13.42 17.29 -6.96
C SER A 79 13.09 18.31 -5.86
N SER A 80 13.38 17.95 -4.61
CA SER A 80 13.27 18.83 -3.43
C SER A 80 14.41 18.51 -2.47
N SER A 81 14.92 19.50 -1.77
CA SER A 81 15.94 19.29 -0.72
C SER A 81 15.35 18.60 0.52
N ASN A 82 14.04 18.75 0.74
CA ASN A 82 13.30 18.09 1.82
C ASN A 82 11.93 17.61 1.32
N LEU A 83 11.92 16.37 0.81
CA LEU A 83 10.71 15.76 0.27
C LEU A 83 9.59 15.65 1.30
N THR A 84 9.93 15.38 2.57
CA THR A 84 8.94 15.28 3.65
C THR A 84 8.19 16.60 3.84
N ASN A 85 8.89 17.73 3.92
CA ASN A 85 8.27 19.03 4.04
C ASN A 85 7.42 19.37 2.81
N LEU A 86 7.89 19.02 1.61
CA LEU A 86 7.13 19.22 0.38
C LEU A 86 5.81 18.42 0.39
N LEU A 87 5.85 17.15 0.84
CA LEU A 87 4.66 16.31 0.95
C LEU A 87 3.69 16.84 2.02
N LEU A 88 4.18 17.24 3.19
CA LEU A 88 3.36 17.83 4.25
C LEU A 88 2.68 19.13 3.79
N LEU A 89 3.43 19.98 3.08
CA LEU A 89 2.89 21.21 2.48
C LEU A 89 1.81 20.89 1.44
N ALA A 90 2.06 19.91 0.56
CA ALA A 90 1.11 19.49 -0.45
C ALA A 90 -0.17 18.91 0.19
N PHE A 91 -0.04 18.05 1.20
CA PHE A 91 -1.15 17.46 1.94
C PHE A 91 -2.02 18.54 2.64
N ARG A 92 -1.39 19.50 3.30
CA ARG A 92 -2.12 20.60 3.97
C ARG A 92 -2.91 21.48 3.00
N ASN A 93 -2.48 21.54 1.74
CA ASN A 93 -3.15 22.29 0.68
C ASN A 93 -4.03 21.41 -0.24
N GLU A 94 -4.13 20.09 0.01
CA GLU A 94 -4.77 19.14 -0.91
C GLU A 94 -6.21 19.51 -1.26
N ASN A 95 -7.04 19.82 -0.28
CA ASN A 95 -8.44 20.20 -0.52
C ASN A 95 -8.56 21.44 -1.42
N TYR A 96 -7.67 22.39 -1.24
CA TYR A 96 -7.65 23.62 -2.06
C TYR A 96 -7.24 23.35 -3.51
N PHE A 97 -6.28 22.46 -3.71
CA PHE A 97 -5.86 22.05 -5.05
C PHE A 97 -6.89 21.13 -5.73
N LEU A 98 -7.53 20.24 -5.01
CA LEU A 98 -8.54 19.33 -5.54
C LEU A 98 -9.83 20.04 -5.94
N GLU A 99 -10.29 21.04 -5.19
CA GLU A 99 -11.47 21.84 -5.54
C GLU A 99 -11.27 22.56 -6.88
N ASN A 100 -10.07 23.07 -7.13
CA ASN A 100 -9.72 23.72 -8.37
C ASN A 100 -9.51 22.77 -9.57
N LEU A 101 -9.35 21.46 -9.32
CA LEU A 101 -9.18 20.41 -10.35
C LEU A 101 -10.48 19.65 -10.65
N LYS A 102 -11.54 19.79 -9.83
CA LYS A 102 -12.83 19.06 -9.98
C LYS A 102 -13.63 19.43 -11.23
N SER A 103 -13.28 20.47 -11.96
CA SER A 103 -14.03 20.94 -13.14
C SER A 103 -13.88 20.11 -14.41
N ASN A 104 -13.11 19.02 -14.43
CA ASN A 104 -12.88 18.22 -15.64
C ASN A 104 -13.70 16.92 -15.66
N ILE A 105 -14.93 17.00 -16.21
CA ILE A 105 -15.88 15.89 -16.39
C ILE A 105 -15.25 14.73 -17.19
N PHE A 106 -14.42 14.99 -18.18
CA PHE A 106 -13.72 13.97 -18.99
C PHE A 106 -12.78 13.05 -18.18
N PHE A 107 -12.20 13.55 -17.11
CA PHE A 107 -11.30 12.77 -16.27
C PHE A 107 -12.05 11.70 -15.46
N ASN A 108 -13.26 12.00 -15.00
CA ASN A 108 -14.07 11.05 -14.21
C ASN A 108 -14.57 9.87 -15.05
N ILE A 109 -14.84 10.08 -16.34
CA ILE A 109 -15.27 9.02 -17.27
C ILE A 109 -14.11 8.07 -17.58
N TYR A 110 -12.92 8.60 -17.85
CA TYR A 110 -11.72 7.80 -18.12
C TYR A 110 -11.27 6.96 -16.91
N SER A 111 -11.34 7.52 -15.69
CA SER A 111 -10.97 6.80 -14.47
C SER A 111 -11.94 5.66 -14.16
N LYS A 112 -13.26 5.85 -14.36
CA LYS A 112 -14.27 4.80 -14.20
C LYS A 112 -14.08 3.66 -15.21
N PHE A 113 -13.78 3.97 -16.45
CA PHE A 113 -13.52 2.97 -17.49
C PHE A 113 -12.26 2.14 -17.18
N LYS A 114 -11.20 2.77 -16.71
CA LYS A 114 -9.96 2.10 -16.30
C LYS A 114 -10.14 1.21 -15.05
N HIS A 115 -11.04 1.60 -14.15
CA HIS A 115 -11.37 0.82 -12.95
C HIS A 115 -12.15 -0.45 -13.32
N PHE A 116 -13.05 -0.37 -14.31
CA PHE A 116 -13.80 -1.51 -14.83
C PHE A 116 -12.90 -2.59 -15.45
N LEU A 117 -11.81 -2.20 -16.11
CA LEU A 117 -10.84 -3.11 -16.72
C LEU A 117 -9.92 -3.84 -15.71
N LYS A 118 -9.92 -3.46 -14.43
CA LYS A 118 -9.10 -4.07 -13.37
C LYS A 118 -9.92 -4.90 -12.36
N GLU A 119 -11.01 -5.52 -12.82
CA GLU A 119 -11.81 -6.40 -11.96
C GLU A 119 -10.98 -7.55 -11.38
N ASN A 120 -11.23 -7.89 -10.10
CA ASN A 120 -10.54 -8.95 -9.37
C ASN A 120 -11.01 -10.37 -9.78
N THR A 121 -10.94 -10.71 -11.07
CA THR A 121 -11.03 -12.11 -11.53
C THR A 121 -9.86 -12.92 -10.96
N LYS A 122 -9.92 -14.26 -10.96
CA LYS A 122 -8.79 -15.11 -10.48
C LYS A 122 -7.46 -14.71 -11.13
N VAL A 123 -7.43 -14.50 -12.43
CA VAL A 123 -6.23 -14.11 -13.19
C VAL A 123 -5.77 -12.69 -12.85
N GLN A 124 -6.71 -11.76 -12.74
CA GLN A 124 -6.39 -10.36 -12.46
C GLN A 124 -6.00 -10.13 -11.00
N SER A 125 -6.61 -10.86 -10.05
CA SER A 125 -6.21 -10.83 -8.63
C SER A 125 -4.75 -11.26 -8.47
N LYS A 126 -4.33 -12.34 -9.14
CA LYS A 126 -2.95 -12.79 -9.13
C LYS A 126 -2.01 -11.70 -9.68
N LYS A 127 -2.32 -11.13 -10.85
CA LYS A 127 -1.53 -10.04 -11.46
C LYS A 127 -1.50 -8.78 -10.60
N ASN A 128 -2.62 -8.39 -9.98
CA ASN A 128 -2.68 -7.21 -9.12
C ASN A 128 -1.82 -7.39 -7.87
N ILE A 129 -1.81 -8.59 -7.29
CA ILE A 129 -1.00 -8.92 -6.11
C ILE A 129 0.47 -9.09 -6.50
N GLU A 130 0.79 -9.78 -7.60
CA GLU A 130 2.14 -9.82 -8.14
C GLU A 130 2.69 -8.40 -8.32
N TYR A 131 1.96 -7.51 -8.98
CA TYR A 131 2.38 -6.12 -9.17
C TYR A 131 2.54 -5.34 -7.86
N HIS A 132 1.69 -5.59 -6.86
CA HIS A 132 1.79 -4.92 -5.55
C HIS A 132 3.01 -5.41 -4.76
N TYR A 133 3.34 -6.70 -4.84
CA TYR A 133 4.48 -7.31 -4.14
C TYR A 133 5.76 -7.44 -4.99
N ASP A 134 5.73 -7.02 -6.27
CA ASP A 134 6.89 -6.99 -7.19
C ASP A 134 8.03 -6.05 -6.74
N LEU A 135 7.78 -5.18 -5.74
CA LEU A 135 8.84 -4.45 -5.03
C LEU A 135 9.84 -5.40 -4.35
N GLY A 136 9.44 -6.67 -4.17
CA GLY A 136 10.26 -7.76 -3.67
C GLY A 136 10.53 -7.70 -2.16
N ASN A 137 10.87 -8.86 -1.60
CA ASN A 137 11.14 -9.01 -0.16
C ASN A 137 12.20 -8.02 0.35
N LYS A 138 13.21 -7.70 -0.50
CA LYS A 138 14.28 -6.76 -0.14
C LYS A 138 13.75 -5.35 0.20
N PHE A 139 12.69 -4.91 -0.47
CA PHE A 139 12.05 -3.63 -0.14
C PHE A 139 11.33 -3.71 1.21
N TYR A 140 10.51 -4.74 1.40
CA TYR A 140 9.70 -4.89 2.62
C TYR A 140 10.54 -5.08 3.88
N THR A 141 11.69 -5.79 3.80
CA THR A 141 12.61 -5.97 4.93
C THR A 141 13.27 -4.68 5.42
N GLN A 142 13.18 -3.57 4.69
CA GLN A 142 13.78 -2.29 5.11
C GLN A 142 12.93 -1.53 6.12
N TRP A 143 11.62 -1.79 6.20
CA TRP A 143 10.71 -1.00 7.01
C TRP A 143 9.67 -1.83 7.77
N LEU A 144 9.39 -3.07 7.37
CA LEU A 144 8.62 -3.98 8.21
C LEU A 144 9.45 -4.42 9.42
N ASP A 145 8.74 -4.79 10.49
CA ASP A 145 9.35 -5.39 11.66
C ASP A 145 9.95 -6.78 11.35
N ARG A 146 10.70 -7.36 12.29
CA ARG A 146 11.36 -8.66 12.10
C ARG A 146 10.41 -9.83 11.86
N SER A 147 9.12 -9.72 12.21
CA SER A 147 8.12 -10.74 11.89
C SER A 147 7.69 -10.70 10.41
N MET A 148 8.04 -9.62 9.70
CA MET A 148 7.60 -9.34 8.34
C MET A 148 6.07 -9.21 8.25
N THR A 149 5.47 -8.50 9.21
CA THR A 149 4.02 -8.32 9.24
C THR A 149 3.60 -7.07 8.52
N TYR A 150 2.88 -7.24 7.41
CA TYR A 150 2.34 -6.13 6.63
C TYR A 150 0.85 -5.94 6.90
N SER A 151 0.56 -5.60 8.15
CA SER A 151 -0.77 -5.24 8.65
C SER A 151 -0.63 -4.43 9.93
N SER A 152 -1.72 -3.78 10.37
CA SER A 152 -1.71 -2.95 11.58
C SER A 152 -1.25 -3.76 12.80
N ALA A 153 -0.62 -3.09 13.76
CA ALA A 153 -0.22 -3.68 15.02
C ALA A 153 -1.19 -3.30 16.14
N TYR A 154 -1.17 -4.04 17.25
CA TYR A 154 -1.94 -3.74 18.44
C TYR A 154 -1.00 -3.33 19.58
N PHE A 155 -0.89 -2.04 19.81
CA PHE A 155 -0.07 -1.47 20.88
C PHE A 155 -0.82 -1.53 22.20
N GLU A 156 -0.28 -2.21 23.19
CA GLU A 156 -0.81 -2.26 24.56
C GLU A 156 -0.23 -1.16 25.44
N LYS A 157 0.96 -0.65 25.07
CA LYS A 157 1.70 0.36 25.82
C LYS A 157 2.18 1.47 24.88
N GLU A 158 2.24 2.69 25.39
CA GLU A 158 2.61 3.89 24.62
C GLU A 158 4.02 3.81 23.98
N ASN A 159 4.97 3.17 24.67
CA ASN A 159 6.38 3.06 24.23
C ASN A 159 6.75 1.65 23.75
N GLU A 160 5.77 0.87 23.30
CA GLU A 160 6.00 -0.46 22.79
C GLU A 160 6.61 -0.42 21.39
N ASN A 161 7.56 -1.32 21.10
CA ASN A 161 8.09 -1.43 19.74
C ASN A 161 7.13 -2.16 18.81
N LEU A 162 7.27 -1.94 17.51
CA LEU A 162 6.37 -2.48 16.49
C LEU A 162 6.30 -4.01 16.53
N PHE A 163 7.42 -4.70 16.76
CA PHE A 163 7.44 -6.16 16.77
C PHE A 163 6.58 -6.73 17.92
N ASP A 164 6.71 -6.19 19.11
CA ASP A 164 5.93 -6.65 20.27
C ASP A 164 4.45 -6.34 20.08
N ALA A 165 4.11 -5.18 19.52
CA ALA A 165 2.76 -4.83 19.16
C ALA A 165 2.16 -5.76 18.07
N GLN A 166 2.98 -6.27 17.15
CA GLN A 166 2.55 -7.30 16.20
C GLN A 166 2.28 -8.64 16.90
N LEU A 167 3.10 -9.03 17.87
CA LEU A 167 2.87 -10.24 18.67
C LEU A 167 1.60 -10.12 19.51
N ASN A 168 1.31 -8.96 20.11
CA ASN A 168 0.06 -8.71 20.84
C ASN A 168 -1.16 -8.91 19.94
N LYS A 169 -1.12 -8.40 18.71
CA LYS A 169 -2.18 -8.67 17.72
C LYS A 169 -2.38 -10.16 17.49
N TYR A 170 -1.29 -10.89 17.27
CA TYR A 170 -1.36 -12.34 17.03
C TYR A 170 -1.91 -13.09 18.23
N GLN A 171 -1.52 -12.68 19.45
CA GLN A 171 -2.05 -13.24 20.69
C GLN A 171 -3.56 -13.05 20.77
N LYS A 172 -4.04 -11.82 20.56
CA LYS A 172 -5.48 -11.52 20.60
C LYS A 172 -6.30 -12.29 19.57
N ILE A 173 -5.76 -12.45 18.35
CA ILE A 173 -6.42 -13.26 17.30
C ILE A 173 -6.47 -14.74 17.74
N ALA A 174 -5.36 -15.29 18.22
CA ALA A 174 -5.26 -16.66 18.63
C ALA A 174 -6.20 -16.97 19.83
N GLU A 175 -6.28 -16.07 20.81
CA GLU A 175 -7.21 -16.14 21.94
C GLU A 175 -8.67 -16.07 21.48
N SER A 176 -9.00 -15.15 20.60
CA SER A 176 -10.36 -15.02 20.03
C SER A 176 -10.81 -16.25 19.26
N LEU A 177 -9.86 -16.95 18.66
CA LEU A 177 -10.07 -18.21 17.96
C LEU A 177 -10.02 -19.42 18.90
N ASN A 178 -9.73 -19.25 20.19
CA ASN A 178 -9.51 -20.31 21.18
C ASN A 178 -8.51 -21.38 20.71
N LEU A 179 -7.39 -20.94 20.10
CA LEU A 179 -6.40 -21.86 19.54
C LEU A 179 -5.73 -22.72 20.61
N ASN A 180 -5.51 -23.97 20.26
CA ASN A 180 -4.81 -24.95 21.08
C ASN A 180 -4.14 -26.04 20.20
N GLU A 181 -3.51 -27.04 20.80
CA GLU A 181 -2.77 -28.08 20.09
C GLU A 181 -3.65 -28.94 19.15
N SER A 182 -4.96 -29.06 19.45
CA SER A 182 -5.90 -29.81 18.60
C SER A 182 -6.44 -29.00 17.43
N SER A 183 -6.20 -27.66 17.42
CA SER A 183 -6.70 -26.76 16.41
C SER A 183 -6.07 -27.03 15.04
N LYS A 184 -6.91 -27.16 14.02
CA LYS A 184 -6.53 -27.18 12.61
C LYS A 184 -6.96 -25.85 11.99
N VAL A 185 -6.00 -24.97 11.75
CA VAL A 185 -6.23 -23.57 11.34
C VAL A 185 -5.97 -23.40 9.86
N LEU A 186 -6.84 -22.69 9.16
CA LEU A 186 -6.56 -22.11 7.86
C LEU A 186 -6.21 -20.63 8.02
N GLU A 187 -5.05 -20.20 7.53
CA GLU A 187 -4.72 -18.79 7.38
C GLU A 187 -4.87 -18.36 5.93
N ILE A 188 -5.82 -17.46 5.65
CA ILE A 188 -6.07 -16.92 4.30
C ILE A 188 -5.33 -15.60 4.13
N GLY A 189 -4.32 -15.57 3.25
CA GLY A 189 -3.46 -14.39 3.07
C GLY A 189 -2.35 -14.32 4.10
N CYS A 190 -1.56 -15.38 4.22
CA CYS A 190 -0.55 -15.51 5.28
C CYS A 190 0.64 -14.55 5.19
N GLY A 191 0.73 -13.75 4.14
CA GLY A 191 1.87 -12.85 3.95
C GLY A 191 3.21 -13.62 4.02
N TRP A 192 4.12 -13.14 4.84
CA TRP A 192 5.43 -13.78 5.08
C TRP A 192 5.40 -14.77 6.25
N GLY A 193 4.21 -15.26 6.65
CA GLY A 193 4.04 -16.33 7.64
C GLY A 193 4.19 -15.88 9.10
N GLY A 194 3.89 -14.61 9.40
CA GLY A 194 4.03 -14.07 10.76
C GLY A 194 3.08 -14.74 11.74
N PHE A 195 1.78 -14.72 11.49
CA PHE A 195 0.78 -15.32 12.38
C PHE A 195 0.90 -16.85 12.43
N SER A 196 1.10 -17.54 11.28
CA SER A 196 1.30 -18.99 11.24
C SER A 196 2.47 -19.42 12.12
N THR A 197 3.60 -18.71 12.04
CA THR A 197 4.77 -18.97 12.90
C THR A 197 4.43 -18.80 14.38
N TYR A 198 3.74 -17.70 14.70
CA TYR A 198 3.36 -17.38 16.08
C TYR A 198 2.41 -18.41 16.68
N ALA A 199 1.34 -18.75 15.97
CA ALA A 199 0.32 -19.70 16.41
C ALA A 199 0.89 -21.12 16.57
N ALA A 200 1.73 -21.57 15.64
CA ALA A 200 2.38 -22.87 15.76
C ALA A 200 3.33 -22.98 16.95
N LYS A 201 4.06 -21.89 17.28
CA LYS A 201 4.98 -21.88 18.41
C LYS A 201 4.27 -21.83 19.77
N ASN A 202 3.31 -20.93 19.90
CA ASN A 202 2.73 -20.61 21.21
C ASN A 202 1.51 -21.48 21.55
N PHE A 203 0.75 -21.89 20.53
CA PHE A 203 -0.47 -22.69 20.71
C PHE A 203 -0.33 -24.13 20.20
N LYS A 204 0.81 -24.46 19.57
CA LYS A 204 1.12 -25.77 18.98
C LYS A 204 0.10 -26.23 17.92
N SER A 205 -0.72 -25.33 17.40
CA SER A 205 -1.76 -25.59 16.41
C SER A 205 -1.17 -26.06 15.08
N LYS A 206 -1.93 -26.86 14.33
CA LYS A 206 -1.61 -27.21 12.94
C LYS A 206 -2.19 -26.18 12.00
N ILE A 207 -1.40 -25.65 11.06
CA ILE A 207 -1.79 -24.53 10.24
C ILE A 207 -1.53 -24.82 8.77
N ASP A 208 -2.59 -24.73 7.96
CA ASP A 208 -2.50 -24.58 6.52
C ASP A 208 -2.58 -23.08 6.19
N ALA A 209 -1.54 -22.50 5.63
CA ALA A 209 -1.44 -21.09 5.33
C ALA A 209 -1.35 -20.87 3.82
N ILE A 210 -2.21 -20.03 3.28
CA ILE A 210 -2.27 -19.80 1.83
C ILE A 210 -1.93 -18.37 1.46
N THR A 211 -1.26 -18.23 0.32
CA THR A 211 -1.01 -16.94 -0.34
C THR A 211 -1.04 -17.15 -1.86
N ILE A 212 -1.35 -16.11 -2.61
CA ILE A 212 -1.24 -16.11 -4.08
C ILE A 212 0.03 -15.41 -4.57
N SER A 213 0.84 -14.85 -3.67
CA SER A 213 2.15 -14.25 -3.97
C SER A 213 3.25 -15.30 -3.91
N LYS A 214 3.96 -15.51 -5.03
CA LYS A 214 5.11 -16.41 -5.09
C LYS A 214 6.24 -15.96 -4.16
N ALA A 215 6.51 -14.66 -4.09
CA ALA A 215 7.57 -14.11 -3.23
C ALA A 215 7.27 -14.34 -1.73
N GLN A 216 6.01 -14.20 -1.31
CA GLN A 216 5.60 -14.50 0.06
C GLN A 216 5.67 -15.99 0.34
N PHE A 217 5.18 -16.83 -0.57
CA PHE A 217 5.25 -18.29 -0.45
C PHE A 217 6.68 -18.80 -0.24
N GLU A 218 7.62 -18.35 -1.09
CA GLU A 218 9.02 -18.76 -1.00
C GLU A 218 9.67 -18.31 0.32
N TYR A 219 9.39 -17.09 0.74
CA TYR A 219 9.92 -16.55 1.99
C TYR A 219 9.33 -17.28 3.21
N ALA A 220 8.01 -17.40 3.30
CA ALA A 220 7.33 -18.05 4.41
C ALA A 220 7.72 -19.52 4.53
N SER A 221 7.81 -20.25 3.41
CA SER A 221 8.26 -21.65 3.40
C SER A 221 9.67 -21.80 3.96
N LYS A 222 10.63 -20.96 3.53
CA LYS A 222 11.99 -20.97 4.06
C LYS A 222 12.03 -20.63 5.56
N LYS A 223 11.22 -19.68 5.99
CA LYS A 223 11.11 -19.28 7.40
C LYS A 223 10.62 -20.45 8.26
N ILE A 224 9.54 -21.11 7.83
CA ILE A 224 8.96 -22.27 8.55
C ILE A 224 9.96 -23.41 8.67
N GLN A 225 10.70 -23.73 7.61
CA GLN A 225 11.76 -24.73 7.63
C GLN A 225 12.89 -24.37 8.59
N LYS A 226 13.37 -23.10 8.50
CA LYS A 226 14.46 -22.60 9.36
C LYS A 226 14.09 -22.65 10.85
N GLU A 227 12.81 -22.46 11.17
CA GLU A 227 12.30 -22.44 12.53
C GLU A 227 11.87 -23.84 13.04
N GLY A 228 12.04 -24.89 12.22
CA GLY A 228 11.71 -26.29 12.60
C GLY A 228 10.21 -26.55 12.72
N LEU A 229 9.36 -25.76 12.05
CA LEU A 229 7.90 -25.79 12.17
C LEU A 229 7.22 -26.57 11.02
N GLY A 230 7.96 -27.25 10.16
CA GLY A 230 7.43 -27.90 8.97
C GLY A 230 6.39 -28.99 9.22
N GLU A 231 6.40 -29.64 10.42
CA GLU A 231 5.38 -30.63 10.80
C GLU A 231 4.04 -29.98 11.22
N LYS A 232 4.06 -28.67 11.59
CA LYS A 232 2.90 -27.97 12.10
C LYS A 232 2.34 -26.97 11.09
N VAL A 233 3.18 -26.38 10.24
CA VAL A 233 2.79 -25.32 9.31
C VAL A 233 3.07 -25.73 7.87
N SER A 234 2.04 -25.74 7.05
CA SER A 234 2.11 -25.97 5.60
C SER A 234 1.78 -24.68 4.86
N ILE A 235 2.77 -24.11 4.17
CA ILE A 235 2.54 -22.92 3.31
C ILE A 235 2.18 -23.40 1.90
N LYS A 236 1.12 -22.82 1.30
CA LYS A 236 0.64 -23.21 -0.03
C LYS A 236 0.45 -21.98 -0.93
N LEU A 237 0.89 -22.09 -2.18
CA LEU A 237 0.58 -21.10 -3.21
C LEU A 237 -0.79 -21.43 -3.79
N LYS A 238 -1.87 -20.92 -3.17
CA LYS A 238 -3.26 -21.28 -3.46
C LYS A 238 -4.19 -20.08 -3.33
N ASP A 239 -5.17 -19.98 -4.22
CA ASP A 239 -6.26 -19.01 -4.08
C ASP A 239 -7.29 -19.52 -3.06
N TYR A 240 -7.85 -18.63 -2.23
CA TYR A 240 -8.86 -19.01 -1.22
C TYR A 240 -10.10 -19.68 -1.86
N ARG A 241 -10.41 -19.37 -3.10
CA ARG A 241 -11.55 -19.95 -3.87
C ARG A 241 -11.33 -21.43 -4.23
N GLU A 242 -10.16 -21.97 -3.97
CA GLU A 242 -9.76 -23.35 -4.27
C GLU A 242 -9.63 -24.20 -2.99
N ILE A 243 -10.07 -23.66 -1.84
CA ILE A 243 -10.06 -24.40 -0.57
C ILE A 243 -11.09 -25.54 -0.67
N ASP A 244 -10.63 -26.72 -0.34
CA ASP A 244 -11.36 -28.00 -0.45
C ASP A 244 -11.34 -28.83 0.85
N LEU A 245 -10.74 -28.29 1.91
CA LEU A 245 -10.62 -28.92 3.21
C LEU A 245 -11.42 -28.18 4.27
N GLN A 246 -11.69 -28.85 5.37
CA GLN A 246 -12.33 -28.26 6.54
C GLN A 246 -11.34 -28.04 7.69
N TYR A 247 -11.60 -26.98 8.45
CA TYR A 247 -10.75 -26.48 9.52
C TYR A 247 -11.58 -26.16 10.76
N SER A 248 -11.00 -26.33 11.95
CA SER A 248 -11.65 -25.91 13.18
C SER A 248 -11.68 -24.39 13.34
N ASN A 249 -10.71 -23.70 12.74
CA ASN A 249 -10.55 -22.25 12.85
C ASN A 249 -10.05 -21.67 11.53
N ILE A 250 -10.49 -20.45 11.21
CA ILE A 250 -10.00 -19.69 10.04
C ILE A 250 -9.54 -18.32 10.52
N ALA A 251 -8.32 -17.93 10.14
CA ALA A 251 -7.78 -16.60 10.31
C ALA A 251 -7.61 -15.92 8.95
N SER A 252 -7.98 -14.65 8.85
CA SER A 252 -7.73 -13.81 7.67
C SER A 252 -7.44 -12.39 8.14
N ILE A 253 -6.19 -11.95 8.00
CA ILE A 253 -5.69 -10.71 8.58
C ILE A 253 -5.39 -9.73 7.45
N GLU A 254 -6.19 -8.66 7.34
CA GLU A 254 -6.05 -7.60 6.31
C GLU A 254 -5.91 -8.14 4.87
N MET A 255 -6.67 -9.20 4.55
CA MET A 255 -6.76 -9.74 3.20
C MET A 255 -8.11 -9.44 2.54
N PHE A 256 -9.18 -9.35 3.35
CA PHE A 256 -10.55 -9.16 2.87
C PHE A 256 -10.70 -7.87 2.06
N GLU A 257 -9.98 -6.80 2.41
CA GLU A 257 -9.96 -5.52 1.71
C GLU A 257 -9.57 -5.66 0.24
N ALA A 258 -8.74 -6.65 -0.07
CA ALA A 258 -8.30 -6.94 -1.44
C ALA A 258 -9.29 -7.79 -2.26
N VAL A 259 -10.34 -8.36 -1.62
CA VAL A 259 -11.30 -9.25 -2.29
C VAL A 259 -12.16 -8.50 -3.30
N GLY A 260 -12.54 -7.25 -3.01
CA GLY A 260 -13.45 -6.45 -3.81
C GLY A 260 -14.93 -6.83 -3.59
N LYS A 261 -15.79 -5.82 -3.51
CA LYS A 261 -17.20 -5.92 -3.09
C LYS A 261 -17.99 -6.99 -3.87
N LYS A 262 -17.74 -7.13 -5.17
CA LYS A 262 -18.43 -8.11 -6.04
C LYS A 262 -18.25 -9.57 -5.59
N TYR A 263 -17.17 -9.86 -4.85
CA TYR A 263 -16.79 -11.21 -4.44
C TYR A 263 -16.96 -11.48 -2.95
N TRP A 264 -17.52 -10.55 -2.17
CA TRP A 264 -17.68 -10.68 -0.73
C TRP A 264 -18.56 -11.88 -0.34
N GLU A 265 -19.71 -12.04 -1.00
CA GLU A 265 -20.61 -13.17 -0.78
C GLU A 265 -19.84 -14.50 -0.99
N LYS A 266 -19.16 -14.63 -2.13
CA LYS A 266 -18.36 -15.81 -2.42
C LYS A 266 -17.25 -16.07 -1.41
N TYR A 267 -16.64 -15.01 -0.88
CA TYR A 267 -15.61 -15.12 0.14
C TYR A 267 -16.17 -15.71 1.44
N PHE A 268 -17.30 -15.19 1.92
CA PHE A 268 -17.93 -15.70 3.14
C PHE A 268 -18.52 -17.08 2.94
N ASP A 269 -19.02 -17.44 1.77
CA ASP A 269 -19.45 -18.81 1.45
C ASP A 269 -18.27 -19.79 1.56
N VAL A 270 -17.11 -19.42 1.04
CA VAL A 270 -15.91 -20.26 1.16
C VAL A 270 -15.53 -20.46 2.64
N ILE A 271 -15.50 -19.37 3.44
CA ILE A 271 -15.20 -19.46 4.87
C ILE A 271 -16.19 -20.40 5.58
N LYS A 272 -17.50 -20.16 5.37
CA LYS A 272 -18.57 -20.98 5.97
C LYS A 272 -18.42 -22.48 5.64
N ASN A 273 -18.18 -22.79 4.37
CA ASN A 273 -18.06 -24.17 3.91
C ASN A 273 -16.74 -24.85 4.32
N SER A 274 -15.73 -24.07 4.69
CA SER A 274 -14.44 -24.55 5.12
C SER A 274 -14.32 -24.68 6.65
N LEU A 275 -15.31 -24.24 7.42
CA LEU A 275 -15.38 -24.48 8.86
C LEU A 275 -16.10 -25.80 9.15
N VAL A 276 -15.56 -26.58 10.10
CA VAL A 276 -16.29 -27.69 10.69
C VAL A 276 -17.47 -27.14 11.51
N ASN A 277 -18.59 -27.85 11.49
CA ASN A 277 -19.77 -27.51 12.30
C ASN A 277 -19.52 -27.71 13.80
#